data_f35e3951a6777970860347657001005e
#
_entry.id   f35e3951a6777970860347657001005e
#
_cell.length_a   1.000
_cell.length_b   1.000
_cell.length_c   1.000
_cell.angle_alpha   90.00
_cell.angle_beta   90.00
_cell.angle_gamma   90.00
#
_symmetry.space_group_name_H-M   'P 1'
#
loop_
_entity.id
_entity.type
_entity.pdbx_description
1 polymer ?
#
loop_
_entity_poly.entity_id
_entity_poly.type
_entity_poly.pdbx_seq_one_letter_code
_entity_poly.pdbx_strand_id
1 'polypeptide(L)'
;VGWITEESANKIFTAAGMDSTLLTKANKPGFKGTPLKLTMTTQLKSSAEFKKSYNVLAKITGSKKPDEVLIYSAHWDHLGVGTPDATGDTINNGALDNATGTASLIELARGFKSMKTAPERTIVFLAVTAEEQGLFGSEFYANNPVYPVEKTLANINMDGVNPMEKTLDMSILGQGQSDLEDLAEEEMKKDGRYISPDPKPEAGSYYRSDHFNFAKKGIPALYMKTGIDVVGKGKEYGHQIKEDYNSNHYHRPSDEVDPVKWTMEGAIPDLSILFRVGQRIISTEAFPKWKEGSEFKAAREGKK
;
A
#
# COMPACT_ATOMS: atom_id res chain seq x y z
N VAL A 1 9.20 -1.60 22.33
CA VAL A 1 7.77 -1.25 22.28
C VAL A 1 6.99 -2.55 22.36
N GLY A 2 5.87 -2.56 23.05
CA GLY A 2 5.02 -3.73 23.21
C GLY A 2 3.59 -3.32 23.52
N TRP A 3 2.68 -4.29 23.47
CA TRP A 3 1.27 -4.13 23.79
C TRP A 3 0.94 -4.91 25.04
N ILE A 4 -0.01 -4.41 25.82
CA ILE A 4 -0.58 -5.09 26.97
C ILE A 4 -2.10 -5.12 26.81
N THR A 5 -2.74 -6.11 27.41
CA THR A 5 -4.21 -6.17 27.43
C THR A 5 -4.80 -5.02 28.24
N GLU A 6 -6.07 -4.67 27.96
CA GLU A 6 -6.79 -3.67 28.75
C GLU A 6 -6.86 -4.06 30.24
N GLU A 7 -7.06 -5.35 30.52
CA GLU A 7 -7.05 -5.87 31.90
C GLU A 7 -5.70 -5.59 32.58
N SER A 8 -4.59 -5.82 31.89
CA SER A 8 -3.25 -5.53 32.42
C SER A 8 -3.04 -4.03 32.62
N ALA A 9 -3.51 -3.19 31.70
CA ALA A 9 -3.47 -1.73 31.85
C ALA A 9 -4.25 -1.27 33.07
N ASN A 10 -5.44 -1.80 33.29
CA ASN A 10 -6.27 -1.47 34.46
C ASN A 10 -5.61 -1.90 35.77
N LYS A 11 -4.93 -3.05 35.82
CA LYS A 11 -4.11 -3.44 37.00
C LYS A 11 -2.99 -2.45 37.28
N ILE A 12 -2.31 -1.97 36.25
CA ILE A 12 -1.24 -0.97 36.37
C ILE A 12 -1.79 0.37 36.89
N PHE A 13 -2.93 0.83 36.34
CA PHE A 13 -3.58 2.06 36.82
C PHE A 13 -4.00 1.94 38.29
N THR A 14 -4.61 0.83 38.69
CA THR A 14 -4.97 0.57 40.07
C THR A 14 -3.74 0.60 40.99
N ALA A 15 -2.63 -0.05 40.59
CA ALA A 15 -1.40 -0.03 41.35
C ALA A 15 -0.78 1.37 41.46
N ALA A 16 -1.03 2.23 40.48
CA ALA A 16 -0.62 3.64 40.50
C ALA A 16 -1.59 4.57 41.26
N GLY A 17 -2.67 4.03 41.86
CA GLY A 17 -3.73 4.82 42.49
C GLY A 17 -4.59 5.62 41.51
N MET A 18 -4.67 5.16 40.27
CA MET A 18 -5.41 5.77 39.16
C MET A 18 -6.51 4.82 38.66
N ASP A 19 -7.42 5.32 37.85
CA ASP A 19 -8.50 4.56 37.25
C ASP A 19 -8.44 4.59 35.71
N SER A 20 -9.29 3.79 35.07
CA SER A 20 -9.37 3.66 33.61
C SER A 20 -9.84 4.93 32.88
N THR A 21 -10.27 5.99 33.59
CA THR A 21 -10.66 7.24 32.94
C THR A 21 -9.48 7.92 32.22
N LEU A 22 -8.25 7.54 32.55
CA LEU A 22 -7.06 7.96 31.84
C LEU A 22 -7.09 7.57 30.35
N LEU A 23 -7.63 6.39 30.00
CA LEU A 23 -7.79 5.95 28.62
C LEU A 23 -8.72 6.89 27.85
N THR A 24 -9.86 7.24 28.45
CA THR A 24 -10.81 8.19 27.83
C THR A 24 -10.21 9.60 27.70
N LYS A 25 -9.41 10.02 28.67
CA LYS A 25 -8.70 11.32 28.63
C LYS A 25 -7.64 11.33 27.55
N ALA A 26 -6.94 10.21 27.34
CA ALA A 26 -5.88 10.08 26.34
C ALA A 26 -6.39 10.26 24.89
N ASN A 27 -7.67 9.97 24.63
CA ASN A 27 -8.30 10.17 23.34
C ASN A 27 -8.64 11.64 23.02
N LYS A 28 -8.35 12.57 23.92
CA LYS A 28 -8.65 13.99 23.70
C LYS A 28 -7.42 14.72 23.18
N PRO A 29 -7.56 15.64 22.21
CA PRO A 29 -6.48 16.49 21.75
C PRO A 29 -5.83 17.26 22.92
N GLY A 30 -4.50 17.33 22.92
CA GLY A 30 -3.74 18.03 23.97
C GLY A 30 -3.53 17.24 25.26
N PHE A 31 -3.91 15.96 25.31
CA PHE A 31 -3.61 15.11 26.46
C PHE A 31 -2.09 15.03 26.71
N LYS A 32 -1.71 15.20 27.97
CA LYS A 32 -0.32 14.99 28.42
C LYS A 32 -0.25 13.74 29.26
N GLY A 33 0.75 12.90 28.97
CA GLY A 33 0.98 11.67 29.73
C GLY A 33 1.11 11.93 31.24
N THR A 34 0.49 11.08 32.04
CA THR A 34 0.50 11.18 33.50
C THR A 34 1.55 10.21 34.06
N PRO A 35 2.54 10.67 34.84
CA PRO A 35 3.51 9.78 35.47
C PRO A 35 2.83 8.80 36.45
N LEU A 36 3.02 7.52 36.26
CA LEU A 36 2.43 6.50 37.13
C LEU A 36 3.20 6.29 38.44
N LYS A 37 4.44 6.80 38.54
CA LYS A 37 5.35 6.62 39.70
C LYS A 37 5.58 5.15 40.06
N LEU A 38 5.53 4.28 39.07
CA LEU A 38 5.81 2.86 39.19
C LEU A 38 7.13 2.53 38.50
N THR A 39 7.79 1.50 38.99
CA THR A 39 8.94 0.88 38.30
C THR A 39 8.51 -0.47 37.74
N MET A 40 9.00 -0.82 36.56
CA MET A 40 8.78 -2.11 35.95
C MET A 40 10.13 -2.78 35.71
N THR A 41 10.24 -4.04 36.10
CA THR A 41 11.37 -4.90 35.76
C THR A 41 10.89 -5.93 34.76
N THR A 42 11.59 -6.05 33.64
CA THR A 42 11.32 -7.08 32.63
C THR A 42 12.58 -7.90 32.38
N GLN A 43 12.37 -9.20 32.23
CA GLN A 43 13.42 -10.11 31.78
C GLN A 43 12.96 -10.74 30.47
N LEU A 44 13.75 -10.54 29.41
CA LEU A 44 13.47 -11.05 28.09
C LEU A 44 14.51 -12.11 27.74
N LYS A 45 14.04 -13.22 27.23
CA LYS A 45 14.86 -14.23 26.56
C LYS A 45 14.41 -14.30 25.11
N SER A 46 15.28 -13.92 24.19
CA SER A 46 14.99 -13.95 22.75
C SER A 46 15.92 -14.92 22.04
N SER A 47 15.42 -15.51 20.97
CA SER A 47 16.21 -16.25 19.99
C SER A 47 15.97 -15.61 18.61
N ALA A 48 16.99 -15.57 17.78
CA ALA A 48 16.91 -15.07 16.41
C ALA A 48 17.14 -16.22 15.43
N GLU A 49 16.26 -16.31 14.44
CA GLU A 49 16.41 -17.20 13.30
C GLU A 49 16.50 -16.37 12.02
N PHE A 50 17.51 -16.64 11.20
CA PHE A 50 17.68 -15.94 9.92
C PHE A 50 17.05 -16.76 8.79
N LYS A 51 16.10 -16.16 8.09
CA LYS A 51 15.47 -16.73 6.89
C LYS A 51 15.78 -15.87 5.68
N LYS A 52 15.85 -16.51 4.51
CA LYS A 52 16.02 -15.82 3.22
C LYS A 52 14.70 -15.76 2.50
N SER A 53 14.38 -14.60 1.94
CA SER A 53 13.30 -14.41 0.99
C SER A 53 13.80 -13.58 -0.18
N TYR A 54 12.99 -13.41 -1.23
CA TYR A 54 13.44 -12.81 -2.48
C TYR A 54 12.40 -11.84 -3.02
N ASN A 55 12.86 -10.69 -3.53
CA ASN A 55 12.09 -9.90 -4.45
C ASN A 55 12.16 -10.55 -5.83
N VAL A 56 11.06 -10.54 -6.56
CA VAL A 56 11.00 -11.07 -7.93
C VAL A 56 10.83 -9.91 -8.90
N LEU A 57 11.73 -9.83 -9.88
CA LEU A 57 11.70 -8.79 -10.90
C LEU A 57 11.44 -9.40 -12.28
N ALA A 58 10.51 -8.78 -13.01
CA ALA A 58 10.35 -8.97 -14.44
C ALA A 58 10.44 -7.61 -15.13
N LYS A 59 10.80 -7.56 -16.42
CA LYS A 59 10.88 -6.30 -17.16
C LYS A 59 10.44 -6.44 -18.61
N ILE A 60 9.98 -5.32 -19.15
CA ILE A 60 9.88 -5.08 -20.59
C ILE A 60 10.89 -3.99 -20.89
N THR A 61 11.95 -4.33 -21.66
CA THR A 61 13.04 -3.40 -21.99
C THR A 61 12.53 -2.31 -22.91
N GLY A 62 12.85 -1.08 -22.59
CA GLY A 62 12.52 0.10 -23.39
C GLY A 62 13.23 0.14 -24.72
N SER A 63 12.55 0.62 -25.76
CA SER A 63 13.07 0.66 -27.13
C SER A 63 13.96 1.88 -27.43
N LYS A 64 13.81 2.98 -26.68
CA LYS A 64 14.56 4.24 -26.90
C LYS A 64 15.43 4.62 -25.72
N LYS A 65 14.93 4.47 -24.51
CA LYS A 65 15.60 4.85 -23.26
C LYS A 65 15.58 3.68 -22.27
N PRO A 66 16.33 2.58 -22.55
CA PRO A 66 16.26 1.34 -21.78
C PRO A 66 16.76 1.47 -20.34
N ASP A 67 17.55 2.50 -20.04
CA ASP A 67 18.09 2.74 -18.70
C ASP A 67 17.14 3.58 -17.82
N GLU A 68 16.11 4.20 -18.40
CA GLU A 68 15.07 4.94 -17.68
C GLU A 68 13.92 4.00 -17.39
N VAL A 69 13.46 3.94 -16.11
CA VAL A 69 12.51 2.90 -15.70
C VAL A 69 11.30 3.44 -14.97
N LEU A 70 10.15 2.84 -15.27
CA LEU A 70 8.94 2.89 -14.45
C LEU A 70 8.84 1.59 -13.67
N ILE A 71 8.54 1.64 -12.36
CA ILE A 71 8.37 0.46 -11.52
C ILE A 71 6.91 0.34 -11.11
N TYR A 72 6.30 -0.81 -11.41
CA TYR A 72 5.08 -1.27 -10.75
C TYR A 72 5.48 -2.22 -9.63
N SER A 73 4.93 -2.02 -8.42
CA SER A 73 5.20 -2.87 -7.27
C SER A 73 3.94 -3.42 -6.63
N ALA A 74 4.07 -4.59 -6.05
CA ALA A 74 3.10 -5.22 -5.16
C ALA A 74 3.84 -6.22 -4.27
N HIS A 75 3.41 -6.44 -3.03
CA HIS A 75 4.00 -7.50 -2.23
C HIS A 75 3.35 -8.85 -2.53
N TRP A 76 4.13 -9.92 -2.39
CA TRP A 76 3.69 -11.29 -2.64
C TRP A 76 3.67 -12.16 -1.38
N ASP A 77 4.20 -11.65 -0.28
CA ASP A 77 4.14 -12.29 1.03
C ASP A 77 2.81 -11.99 1.73
N HIS A 78 2.51 -12.81 2.74
CA HIS A 78 1.47 -12.54 3.72
C HIS A 78 1.88 -13.15 5.06
N LEU A 79 0.96 -13.18 6.05
CA LEU A 79 1.26 -13.59 7.42
C LEU A 79 1.57 -15.09 7.58
N GLY A 80 1.24 -15.91 6.59
CA GLY A 80 1.53 -17.35 6.60
C GLY A 80 0.64 -18.14 7.55
N VAL A 81 1.23 -19.04 8.34
CA VAL A 81 0.48 -19.90 9.26
C VAL A 81 0.35 -19.24 10.63
N GLY A 82 -0.89 -18.98 11.05
CA GLY A 82 -1.24 -18.33 12.30
C GLY A 82 -1.97 -19.25 13.30
N THR A 83 -2.71 -18.63 14.22
CA THR A 83 -3.61 -19.33 15.13
C THR A 83 -4.88 -19.77 14.41
N PRO A 84 -5.46 -20.94 14.74
CA PRO A 84 -6.72 -21.38 14.15
C PRO A 84 -7.84 -20.35 14.35
N ASP A 85 -8.61 -20.11 13.30
CA ASP A 85 -9.88 -19.38 13.39
C ASP A 85 -11.00 -20.28 13.95
N ALA A 86 -12.25 -19.79 13.91
CA ALA A 86 -13.42 -20.53 14.41
C ALA A 86 -13.72 -21.81 13.61
N THR A 87 -13.22 -21.93 12.37
CA THR A 87 -13.36 -23.12 11.51
C THR A 87 -12.21 -24.11 11.70
N GLY A 88 -11.14 -23.70 12.39
CA GLY A 88 -9.89 -24.45 12.53
C GLY A 88 -8.86 -24.14 11.46
N ASP A 89 -9.13 -23.18 10.55
CA ASP A 89 -8.17 -22.75 9.56
C ASP A 89 -7.06 -21.90 10.19
N THR A 90 -5.82 -22.17 9.77
CA THR A 90 -4.60 -21.53 10.28
C THR A 90 -3.87 -20.74 9.20
N ILE A 91 -4.28 -20.83 7.94
CA ILE A 91 -3.55 -20.28 6.81
C ILE A 91 -4.10 -18.89 6.48
N ASN A 92 -3.28 -17.86 6.65
CA ASN A 92 -3.60 -16.52 6.17
C ASN A 92 -3.27 -16.46 4.68
N ASN A 93 -4.27 -16.63 3.83
CA ASN A 93 -4.08 -16.76 2.38
C ASN A 93 -3.70 -15.43 1.71
N GLY A 94 -4.19 -14.30 2.22
CA GLY A 94 -3.90 -12.98 1.67
C GLY A 94 -4.42 -12.81 0.25
N ALA A 95 -5.67 -13.21 0.00
CA ALA A 95 -6.22 -13.18 -1.34
C ALA A 95 -6.41 -11.74 -1.83
N LEU A 96 -7.07 -10.89 -1.05
CA LEU A 96 -7.16 -9.46 -1.36
C LEU A 96 -5.87 -8.73 -0.99
N ASP A 97 -5.27 -9.08 0.14
CA ASP A 97 -4.04 -8.52 0.68
C ASP A 97 -2.89 -9.57 0.64
N ASN A 98 -2.09 -9.71 -0.44
CA ASN A 98 -2.08 -8.87 -1.64
C ASN A 98 -1.88 -9.74 -2.91
N ALA A 99 -2.53 -10.92 -2.97
CA ALA A 99 -2.48 -11.72 -4.19
C ALA A 99 -3.12 -10.96 -5.39
N THR A 100 -4.12 -10.08 -5.12
CA THR A 100 -4.70 -9.22 -6.16
C THR A 100 -3.67 -8.25 -6.74
N GLY A 101 -2.83 -7.63 -5.94
CA GLY A 101 -1.75 -6.76 -6.41
C GLY A 101 -0.70 -7.52 -7.21
N THR A 102 -0.30 -8.70 -6.73
CA THR A 102 0.66 -9.56 -7.44
C THR A 102 0.10 -10.06 -8.78
N ALA A 103 -1.18 -10.46 -8.85
CA ALA A 103 -1.85 -10.80 -10.09
C ALA A 103 -1.91 -9.60 -11.05
N SER A 104 -2.12 -8.41 -10.51
CA SER A 104 -2.16 -7.16 -11.27
C SER A 104 -0.83 -6.85 -11.95
N LEU A 105 0.33 -7.16 -11.32
CA LEU A 105 1.63 -7.06 -11.98
C LEU A 105 1.70 -7.89 -13.25
N ILE A 106 1.15 -9.11 -13.22
CA ILE A 106 1.13 -10.03 -14.38
C ILE A 106 0.24 -9.47 -15.47
N GLU A 107 -0.96 -9.00 -15.13
CA GLU A 107 -1.92 -8.47 -16.11
C GLU A 107 -1.42 -7.15 -16.73
N LEU A 108 -0.80 -6.26 -15.96
CA LEU A 108 -0.15 -5.07 -16.50
C LEU A 108 1.00 -5.44 -17.45
N ALA A 109 1.82 -6.44 -17.08
CA ALA A 109 2.89 -6.91 -17.96
C ALA A 109 2.34 -7.47 -19.29
N ARG A 110 1.24 -8.22 -19.24
CA ARG A 110 0.53 -8.71 -20.46
C ARG A 110 0.00 -7.54 -21.28
N GLY A 111 -0.61 -6.55 -20.64
CA GLY A 111 -1.12 -5.34 -21.29
C GLY A 111 0.00 -4.57 -22.02
N PHE A 112 1.11 -4.27 -21.35
CA PHE A 112 2.23 -3.58 -21.96
C PHE A 112 2.90 -4.40 -23.08
N LYS A 113 3.00 -5.72 -22.91
CA LYS A 113 3.57 -6.60 -23.94
C LYS A 113 2.68 -6.70 -25.19
N SER A 114 1.36 -6.50 -25.05
CA SER A 114 0.41 -6.55 -26.17
C SER A 114 0.34 -5.24 -26.98
N MET A 115 1.02 -4.18 -26.53
CA MET A 115 1.05 -2.91 -27.27
C MET A 115 1.62 -3.09 -28.66
N LYS A 116 1.04 -2.39 -29.65
CA LYS A 116 1.53 -2.41 -31.03
C LYS A 116 2.94 -1.85 -31.17
N THR A 117 3.29 -0.89 -30.32
CA THR A 117 4.62 -0.28 -30.25
C THR A 117 5.27 -0.63 -28.92
N ALA A 118 6.54 -1.03 -28.95
CA ALA A 118 7.29 -1.29 -27.72
C ALA A 118 7.36 -0.02 -26.85
N PRO A 119 7.31 -0.15 -25.52
CA PRO A 119 7.52 0.97 -24.62
C PRO A 119 8.82 1.73 -24.92
N GLU A 120 8.81 3.04 -24.81
CA GLU A 120 10.04 3.83 -25.04
C GLU A 120 11.05 3.63 -23.91
N ARG A 121 10.57 3.49 -22.67
CA ARG A 121 11.34 3.25 -21.45
C ARG A 121 11.08 1.85 -20.91
N THR A 122 12.00 1.36 -20.10
CA THR A 122 11.85 0.06 -19.44
C THR A 122 10.75 0.11 -18.37
N ILE A 123 9.94 -0.93 -18.33
CA ILE A 123 8.95 -1.14 -17.28
C ILE A 123 9.41 -2.31 -16.43
N VAL A 124 9.54 -2.10 -15.15
CA VAL A 124 9.88 -3.13 -14.16
C VAL A 124 8.61 -3.50 -13.38
N PHE A 125 8.35 -4.80 -13.30
CA PHE A 125 7.31 -5.39 -12.46
C PHE A 125 8.02 -6.03 -11.28
N LEU A 126 7.81 -5.50 -10.09
CA LEU A 126 8.54 -5.83 -8.87
C LEU A 126 7.59 -6.41 -7.84
N ALA A 127 7.62 -7.74 -7.66
CA ALA A 127 6.96 -8.38 -6.54
C ALA A 127 7.93 -8.37 -5.35
N VAL A 128 7.62 -7.59 -4.32
CA VAL A 128 8.44 -7.48 -3.11
C VAL A 128 8.02 -8.47 -2.05
N THR A 129 8.95 -8.85 -1.19
CA THR A 129 8.71 -9.75 -0.07
C THR A 129 8.75 -9.01 1.26
N ALA A 130 8.21 -9.63 2.31
CA ALA A 130 8.27 -9.16 3.70
C ALA A 130 7.72 -7.73 3.88
N GLU A 131 6.65 -7.40 3.18
CA GLU A 131 5.87 -6.18 3.38
C GLU A 131 5.26 -6.21 4.79
N GLU A 132 4.60 -7.32 5.12
CA GLU A 132 3.93 -7.59 6.39
C GLU A 132 4.86 -7.60 7.61
N GLN A 133 6.14 -7.75 7.37
CA GLN A 133 7.18 -7.75 8.40
C GLN A 133 7.83 -6.36 8.59
N GLY A 134 7.36 -5.35 7.86
CA GLY A 134 7.85 -3.97 7.95
C GLY A 134 8.51 -3.44 6.69
N LEU A 135 7.94 -3.76 5.52
CA LEU A 135 8.35 -3.26 4.19
C LEU A 135 9.79 -3.64 3.80
N PHE A 136 10.31 -4.77 4.30
CA PHE A 136 11.74 -5.08 4.14
C PHE A 136 12.15 -5.33 2.69
N GLY A 137 11.29 -5.91 1.87
CA GLY A 137 11.61 -6.18 0.47
C GLY A 137 11.74 -4.90 -0.36
N SER A 138 10.82 -3.97 -0.21
CA SER A 138 10.90 -2.67 -0.87
C SER A 138 12.02 -1.81 -0.30
N GLU A 139 12.28 -1.87 1.01
CA GLU A 139 13.43 -1.20 1.63
C GLU A 139 14.75 -1.72 1.08
N PHE A 140 14.89 -3.04 0.98
CA PHE A 140 16.09 -3.65 0.39
C PHE A 140 16.28 -3.19 -1.06
N TYR A 141 15.23 -3.21 -1.89
CA TYR A 141 15.32 -2.75 -3.27
C TYR A 141 15.67 -1.26 -3.35
N ALA A 142 15.03 -0.41 -2.56
CA ALA A 142 15.28 1.03 -2.55
C ALA A 142 16.72 1.39 -2.09
N ASN A 143 17.33 0.56 -1.24
CA ASN A 143 18.72 0.72 -0.82
C ASN A 143 19.74 0.06 -1.76
N ASN A 144 19.33 -0.97 -2.52
CA ASN A 144 20.17 -1.72 -3.45
C ASN A 144 19.48 -1.84 -4.81
N PRO A 145 19.16 -0.73 -5.49
CA PRO A 145 18.33 -0.74 -6.66
C PRO A 145 19.07 -1.34 -7.87
N VAL A 146 18.34 -2.12 -8.68
CA VAL A 146 18.86 -2.65 -9.96
C VAL A 146 19.06 -1.54 -11.00
N TYR A 147 18.23 -0.50 -10.92
CA TYR A 147 18.35 0.71 -11.73
C TYR A 147 18.61 1.91 -10.83
N PRO A 148 19.52 2.84 -11.21
CA PRO A 148 19.81 4.02 -10.41
C PRO A 148 18.55 4.83 -10.07
N VAL A 149 18.50 5.41 -8.88
CA VAL A 149 17.37 6.21 -8.41
C VAL A 149 17.07 7.37 -9.36
N GLU A 150 18.12 8.02 -9.87
CA GLU A 150 18.03 9.14 -10.83
C GLU A 150 17.50 8.71 -12.20
N LYS A 151 17.54 7.42 -12.52
CA LYS A 151 16.98 6.83 -13.75
C LYS A 151 15.57 6.25 -13.54
N THR A 152 15.11 6.19 -12.31
CA THR A 152 13.76 5.72 -11.98
C THR A 152 12.78 6.89 -12.03
N LEU A 153 11.82 6.80 -12.97
CA LEU A 153 10.85 7.87 -13.20
C LEU A 153 9.84 7.94 -12.06
N ALA A 154 9.23 6.80 -11.74
CA ALA A 154 8.18 6.68 -10.75
C ALA A 154 8.04 5.24 -10.24
N ASN A 155 7.38 5.10 -9.11
CA ASN A 155 6.82 3.86 -8.61
C ASN A 155 5.28 3.95 -8.59
N ILE A 156 4.60 2.93 -9.10
CA ILE A 156 3.15 2.73 -8.96
C ILE A 156 2.95 1.47 -8.13
N ASN A 157 2.45 1.64 -6.92
CA ASN A 157 2.24 0.55 -5.98
C ASN A 157 0.80 0.07 -5.98
N MET A 158 0.62 -1.25 -5.93
CA MET A 158 -0.68 -1.91 -5.85
C MET A 158 -0.68 -2.81 -4.62
N ASP A 159 -1.61 -2.51 -3.72
CA ASP A 159 -1.74 -3.21 -2.45
C ASP A 159 -3.23 -3.25 -2.11
N GLY A 160 -3.87 -4.41 -2.43
CA GLY A 160 -5.30 -4.60 -2.36
C GLY A 160 -6.06 -3.99 -3.56
N VAL A 161 -6.10 -4.70 -4.68
CA VAL A 161 -6.90 -4.31 -5.86
C VAL A 161 -8.29 -4.93 -5.75
N ASN A 162 -9.34 -4.10 -5.88
CA ASN A 162 -10.72 -4.54 -5.71
C ASN A 162 -11.18 -5.54 -6.78
N PRO A 163 -11.44 -6.80 -6.44
CA PRO A 163 -11.93 -7.80 -7.39
C PRO A 163 -13.45 -7.79 -7.56
N MET A 164 -14.15 -6.98 -6.78
CA MET A 164 -15.61 -6.95 -6.72
C MET A 164 -16.19 -5.91 -7.71
N GLU A 165 -17.18 -5.17 -7.29
CA GLU A 165 -17.94 -4.26 -8.13
C GLU A 165 -17.17 -2.97 -8.48
N LYS A 166 -17.49 -2.41 -9.64
CA LYS A 166 -16.93 -1.15 -10.11
C LYS A 166 -17.35 0.01 -9.22
N THR A 167 -16.41 0.92 -8.94
CA THR A 167 -16.67 2.20 -8.26
C THR A 167 -16.51 3.39 -9.19
N LEU A 168 -17.18 4.49 -8.86
CA LEU A 168 -17.03 5.78 -9.55
C LEU A 168 -15.81 6.56 -9.05
N ASP A 169 -15.26 6.19 -7.91
CA ASP A 169 -14.13 6.86 -7.28
C ASP A 169 -12.95 5.91 -7.04
N MET A 170 -11.80 6.50 -6.85
CA MET A 170 -10.61 5.92 -6.21
C MET A 170 -10.02 6.97 -5.29
N SER A 171 -9.34 6.55 -4.24
CA SER A 171 -8.58 7.46 -3.38
C SER A 171 -7.08 7.35 -3.65
N ILE A 172 -6.37 8.48 -3.55
CA ILE A 172 -4.92 8.54 -3.58
C ILE A 172 -4.46 8.72 -2.13
N LEU A 173 -3.66 7.78 -1.64
CA LEU A 173 -3.06 7.91 -0.32
C LEU A 173 -1.90 8.89 -0.39
N GLY A 174 -1.85 9.86 0.53
CA GLY A 174 -0.88 10.94 0.51
C GLY A 174 -1.11 11.95 -0.62
N GLN A 175 -2.37 12.25 -0.93
CA GLN A 175 -2.72 13.23 -1.96
C GLN A 175 -2.04 14.59 -1.73
N GLY A 176 -1.55 15.21 -2.80
CA GLY A 176 -0.82 16.49 -2.75
C GLY A 176 0.69 16.35 -2.86
N GLN A 177 1.22 15.13 -3.04
CA GLN A 177 2.65 14.88 -3.02
C GLN A 177 3.35 15.02 -4.39
N SER A 178 2.75 14.54 -5.47
CA SER A 178 3.41 14.53 -6.78
C SER A 178 2.45 14.81 -7.94
N ASP A 179 2.99 15.13 -9.12
CA ASP A 179 2.23 15.30 -10.36
C ASP A 179 1.68 13.99 -10.96
N LEU A 180 2.09 12.84 -10.42
CA LEU A 180 1.48 11.53 -10.75
C LEU A 180 -0.01 11.51 -10.44
N GLU A 181 -0.43 12.23 -9.42
CA GLU A 181 -1.82 12.37 -9.02
C GLU A 181 -2.65 13.10 -10.07
N ASP A 182 -2.06 14.14 -10.67
CA ASP A 182 -2.71 14.92 -11.71
C ASP A 182 -2.91 14.05 -12.97
N LEU A 183 -1.90 13.21 -13.30
CA LEU A 183 -2.02 12.23 -14.38
C LEU A 183 -3.12 11.20 -14.10
N ALA A 184 -3.19 10.70 -12.86
CA ALA A 184 -4.21 9.73 -12.45
C ALA A 184 -5.62 10.34 -12.52
N GLU A 185 -5.79 11.56 -12.02
CA GLU A 185 -7.07 12.28 -12.08
C GLU A 185 -7.54 12.50 -13.51
N GLU A 186 -6.63 12.90 -14.42
CA GLU A 186 -6.95 13.07 -15.84
C GLU A 186 -7.40 11.76 -16.49
N GLU A 187 -6.72 10.63 -16.17
CA GLU A 187 -7.10 9.32 -16.71
C GLU A 187 -8.44 8.83 -16.15
N MET A 188 -8.73 9.10 -14.87
CA MET A 188 -10.01 8.79 -14.27
C MET A 188 -11.16 9.59 -14.89
N LYS A 189 -10.97 10.89 -15.14
CA LYS A 189 -11.97 11.75 -15.77
C LYS A 189 -12.41 11.27 -17.15
N LYS A 190 -11.53 10.63 -17.91
CA LYS A 190 -11.88 10.02 -19.22
C LYS A 190 -12.93 8.91 -19.10
N ASP A 191 -12.95 8.23 -17.96
CA ASP A 191 -13.91 7.15 -17.67
C ASP A 191 -15.13 7.66 -16.87
N GLY A 192 -15.27 8.99 -16.70
CA GLY A 192 -16.31 9.59 -15.86
C GLY A 192 -16.14 9.29 -14.37
N ARG A 193 -14.93 8.98 -13.94
CA ARG A 193 -14.57 8.66 -12.54
C ARG A 193 -13.84 9.85 -11.89
N TYR A 194 -13.75 9.84 -10.57
CA TYR A 194 -13.13 10.93 -9.81
C TYR A 194 -12.26 10.44 -8.65
N ILE A 195 -11.34 11.31 -8.20
CA ILE A 195 -10.54 11.07 -7.00
C ILE A 195 -11.35 11.49 -5.77
N SER A 196 -11.52 10.58 -4.83
CA SER A 196 -12.03 10.87 -3.49
C SER A 196 -10.88 11.09 -2.51
N PRO A 197 -11.05 11.94 -1.48
CA PRO A 197 -10.06 12.08 -0.42
C PRO A 197 -9.80 10.76 0.31
N ASP A 198 -8.61 10.63 0.90
CA ASP A 198 -8.35 9.58 1.88
C ASP A 198 -9.35 9.71 3.04
N PRO A 199 -10.15 8.69 3.34
CA PRO A 199 -11.18 8.79 4.38
C PRO A 199 -10.61 8.87 5.81
N LYS A 200 -9.34 8.45 6.02
CA LYS A 200 -8.69 8.41 7.34
C LYS A 200 -7.20 8.82 7.23
N PRO A 201 -6.88 10.06 6.82
CA PRO A 201 -5.50 10.48 6.62
C PRO A 201 -4.68 10.43 7.92
N GLU A 202 -5.33 10.59 9.09
CA GLU A 202 -4.71 10.47 10.41
C GLU A 202 -4.23 9.05 10.74
N ALA A 203 -4.69 8.04 10.02
CA ALA A 203 -4.21 6.66 10.16
C ALA A 203 -2.79 6.48 9.59
N GLY A 204 -2.30 7.45 8.81
CA GLY A 204 -0.96 7.43 8.23
C GLY A 204 -0.74 6.30 7.23
N SER A 205 -1.80 5.87 6.53
CA SER A 205 -1.75 4.74 5.59
C SER A 205 -0.73 4.94 4.46
N TYR A 206 -0.40 6.18 4.11
CA TYR A 206 0.66 6.49 3.16
C TYR A 206 2.02 5.92 3.57
N TYR A 207 2.33 5.85 4.86
CA TYR A 207 3.62 5.39 5.39
C TYR A 207 3.68 3.89 5.64
N ARG A 208 2.64 3.14 5.25
CA ARG A 208 2.42 1.75 5.65
C ARG A 208 2.34 0.77 4.48
N SER A 209 2.86 1.15 3.31
CA SER A 209 2.97 0.26 2.17
C SER A 209 4.25 0.55 1.37
N ASP A 210 4.63 -0.31 0.47
CA ASP A 210 5.93 -0.40 -0.20
C ASP A 210 6.37 0.86 -0.96
N HIS A 211 5.43 1.63 -1.51
CA HIS A 211 5.72 2.90 -2.22
C HIS A 211 6.50 3.89 -1.34
N PHE A 212 6.32 3.82 -0.03
CA PHE A 212 6.98 4.72 0.91
C PHE A 212 8.51 4.58 0.87
N ASN A 213 9.04 3.37 0.68
CA ASN A 213 10.48 3.18 0.57
C ASN A 213 11.07 3.81 -0.70
N PHE A 214 10.31 3.86 -1.79
CA PHE A 214 10.69 4.60 -3.00
C PHE A 214 10.61 6.12 -2.76
N ALA A 215 9.53 6.59 -2.13
CA ALA A 215 9.36 8.00 -1.79
C ALA A 215 10.52 8.53 -0.92
N LYS A 216 10.95 7.79 0.10
CA LYS A 216 12.12 8.11 0.93
C LYS A 216 13.41 8.30 0.11
N LYS A 217 13.52 7.67 -1.05
CA LYS A 217 14.65 7.85 -1.98
C LYS A 217 14.42 8.97 -3.00
N GLY A 218 13.31 9.70 -2.89
CA GLY A 218 12.95 10.78 -3.79
C GLY A 218 12.35 10.31 -5.12
N ILE A 219 12.00 9.04 -5.28
CA ILE A 219 11.29 8.53 -6.46
C ILE A 219 9.81 8.87 -6.27
N PRO A 220 9.19 9.68 -7.16
CA PRO A 220 7.76 9.93 -7.12
C PRO A 220 6.98 8.63 -7.10
N ALA A 221 6.06 8.52 -6.15
CA ALA A 221 5.32 7.29 -5.93
C ALA A 221 3.81 7.55 -5.93
N LEU A 222 3.05 6.67 -6.60
CA LEU A 222 1.60 6.69 -6.67
C LEU A 222 1.06 5.45 -5.99
N TYR A 223 0.18 5.64 -5.00
CA TYR A 223 -0.55 4.58 -4.35
C TYR A 223 -2.04 4.92 -4.33
N MET A 224 -2.80 4.16 -5.12
CA MET A 224 -4.25 4.34 -5.24
C MET A 224 -4.96 3.15 -4.63
N LYS A 225 -6.05 3.44 -3.94
CA LYS A 225 -7.00 2.45 -3.43
C LYS A 225 -8.35 2.63 -4.12
N THR A 226 -9.05 1.53 -4.33
CA THR A 226 -10.44 1.55 -4.79
C THR A 226 -11.30 2.38 -3.85
N GLY A 227 -12.22 3.15 -4.40
CA GLY A 227 -13.15 3.99 -3.66
C GLY A 227 -14.30 3.18 -3.03
N ILE A 228 -15.32 3.90 -2.65
CA ILE A 228 -16.54 3.35 -2.03
C ILE A 228 -17.83 3.70 -2.78
N ASP A 229 -17.76 4.55 -3.81
CA ASP A 229 -18.94 4.95 -4.59
C ASP A 229 -19.28 3.88 -5.63
N VAL A 230 -19.88 2.78 -5.17
CA VAL A 230 -20.19 1.61 -6.00
C VAL A 230 -21.27 1.96 -7.03
N VAL A 231 -21.02 1.67 -8.30
CA VAL A 231 -21.94 1.97 -9.40
C VAL A 231 -23.32 1.36 -9.14
N GLY A 232 -24.34 2.20 -9.13
CA GLY A 232 -25.73 1.80 -8.91
C GLY A 232 -26.11 1.47 -7.47
N LYS A 233 -25.14 1.46 -6.52
CA LYS A 233 -25.38 1.14 -5.11
C LYS A 233 -24.94 2.25 -4.15
N GLY A 234 -24.00 3.11 -4.58
CA GLY A 234 -23.56 4.29 -3.83
C GLY A 234 -22.54 4.02 -2.73
N LYS A 235 -22.19 5.10 -2.01
CA LYS A 235 -21.08 5.11 -1.04
C LYS A 235 -21.34 4.31 0.23
N GLU A 236 -22.58 4.32 0.71
CA GLU A 236 -22.93 3.60 1.94
C GLU A 236 -22.72 2.09 1.78
N TYR A 237 -23.15 1.54 0.65
CA TYR A 237 -22.93 0.13 0.34
C TYR A 237 -21.43 -0.21 0.24
N GLY A 238 -20.65 0.61 -0.46
CA GLY A 238 -19.21 0.38 -0.57
C GLY A 238 -18.48 0.53 0.77
N HIS A 239 -18.94 1.46 1.63
CA HIS A 239 -18.41 1.61 2.98
C HIS A 239 -18.66 0.33 3.80
N GLN A 240 -19.87 -0.23 3.74
CA GLN A 240 -20.20 -1.47 4.45
C GLN A 240 -19.34 -2.64 4.02
N ILE A 241 -19.11 -2.82 2.71
CA ILE A 241 -18.21 -3.86 2.20
C ILE A 241 -16.78 -3.67 2.72
N LYS A 242 -16.28 -2.43 2.70
CA LYS A 242 -14.93 -2.13 3.17
C LYS A 242 -14.77 -2.36 4.67
N GLU A 243 -15.77 -1.99 5.46
CA GLU A 243 -15.77 -2.24 6.91
C GLU A 243 -15.89 -3.73 7.22
N ASP A 244 -16.70 -4.48 6.47
CA ASP A 244 -16.79 -5.93 6.59
C ASP A 244 -15.44 -6.60 6.34
N TYR A 245 -14.77 -6.24 5.23
CA TYR A 245 -13.44 -6.76 4.94
C TYR A 245 -12.45 -6.43 6.07
N ASN A 246 -12.36 -5.17 6.47
CA ASN A 246 -11.42 -4.72 7.50
C ASN A 246 -11.65 -5.41 8.86
N SER A 247 -12.90 -5.67 9.20
CA SER A 247 -13.28 -6.23 10.50
C SER A 247 -13.19 -7.75 10.54
N ASN A 248 -13.47 -8.42 9.42
CA ASN A 248 -13.72 -9.86 9.39
C ASN A 248 -12.71 -10.65 8.55
N HIS A 249 -11.99 -10.01 7.60
CA HIS A 249 -11.13 -10.71 6.64
C HIS A 249 -9.68 -10.24 6.65
N TYR A 250 -9.44 -8.94 6.78
CA TYR A 250 -8.10 -8.37 6.76
C TYR A 250 -7.20 -9.00 7.83
N HIS A 251 -6.07 -9.56 7.39
CA HIS A 251 -5.10 -10.28 8.22
C HIS A 251 -5.70 -11.51 8.94
N ARG A 252 -6.61 -12.22 8.27
CA ARG A 252 -7.25 -13.42 8.78
C ARG A 252 -7.25 -14.55 7.74
N PRO A 253 -7.40 -15.82 8.17
CA PRO A 253 -7.56 -16.94 7.25
C PRO A 253 -8.68 -16.76 6.22
N SER A 254 -9.75 -16.07 6.61
CA SER A 254 -10.91 -15.80 5.75
C SER A 254 -10.67 -14.77 4.63
N ASP A 255 -9.44 -14.20 4.48
CA ASP A 255 -9.07 -13.47 3.26
C ASP A 255 -8.74 -14.44 2.13
N GLU A 256 -9.79 -14.98 1.53
CA GLU A 256 -9.76 -15.98 0.47
C GLU A 256 -10.47 -15.49 -0.80
N VAL A 257 -10.18 -16.16 -1.91
CA VAL A 257 -10.90 -15.90 -3.16
C VAL A 257 -12.34 -16.34 -3.03
N ASP A 258 -13.28 -15.40 -3.13
CA ASP A 258 -14.71 -15.71 -3.22
C ASP A 258 -15.10 -15.77 -4.71
N PRO A 259 -15.28 -16.97 -5.29
CA PRO A 259 -15.55 -17.12 -6.72
C PRO A 259 -16.96 -16.61 -7.14
N VAL A 260 -17.81 -16.30 -6.16
CA VAL A 260 -19.15 -15.75 -6.41
C VAL A 260 -19.14 -14.23 -6.42
N LYS A 261 -18.42 -13.62 -5.46
CA LYS A 261 -18.36 -12.16 -5.31
C LYS A 261 -17.28 -11.51 -6.17
N TRP A 262 -16.21 -12.24 -6.51
CA TRP A 262 -15.08 -11.71 -7.26
C TRP A 262 -15.37 -11.73 -8.77
N THR A 263 -16.08 -10.71 -9.24
CA THR A 263 -16.47 -10.56 -10.65
C THR A 263 -15.38 -9.92 -11.51
N MET A 264 -14.35 -9.33 -10.89
CA MET A 264 -13.30 -8.52 -11.51
C MET A 264 -13.79 -7.21 -12.14
N GLU A 265 -15.04 -6.86 -11.98
CA GLU A 265 -15.63 -5.63 -12.54
C GLU A 265 -14.99 -4.37 -11.94
N GLY A 266 -14.53 -4.42 -10.71
CA GLY A 266 -13.79 -3.33 -10.07
C GLY A 266 -12.32 -3.30 -10.46
N ALA A 267 -11.65 -4.46 -10.49
CA ALA A 267 -10.23 -4.56 -10.75
C ALA A 267 -9.83 -4.08 -12.16
N ILE A 268 -10.58 -4.49 -13.18
CA ILE A 268 -10.25 -4.18 -14.57
C ILE A 268 -10.23 -2.67 -14.86
N PRO A 269 -11.25 -1.87 -14.47
CA PRO A 269 -11.21 -0.42 -14.64
C PRO A 269 -10.09 0.25 -13.84
N ASP A 270 -9.84 -0.19 -12.59
CA ASP A 270 -8.78 0.36 -11.74
C ASP A 270 -7.40 0.13 -12.38
N LEU A 271 -7.11 -1.10 -12.80
CA LEU A 271 -5.87 -1.42 -13.51
C LEU A 271 -5.74 -0.70 -14.84
N SER A 272 -6.85 -0.49 -15.57
CA SER A 272 -6.82 0.26 -16.82
C SER A 272 -6.37 1.71 -16.61
N ILE A 273 -6.73 2.34 -15.49
CA ILE A 273 -6.25 3.66 -15.12
C ILE A 273 -4.75 3.62 -14.85
N LEU A 274 -4.28 2.70 -13.99
CA LEU A 274 -2.85 2.57 -13.67
C LEU A 274 -2.01 2.24 -14.90
N PHE A 275 -2.54 1.43 -15.81
CA PHE A 275 -1.92 1.14 -17.11
C PHE A 275 -1.75 2.41 -17.95
N ARG A 276 -2.82 3.23 -18.12
CA ARG A 276 -2.77 4.48 -18.89
C ARG A 276 -1.85 5.52 -18.26
N VAL A 277 -1.86 5.63 -16.92
CA VAL A 277 -0.90 6.48 -16.19
C VAL A 277 0.52 6.06 -16.53
N GLY A 278 0.82 4.76 -16.46
CA GLY A 278 2.13 4.23 -16.83
C GLY A 278 2.49 4.48 -18.29
N GLN A 279 1.55 4.33 -19.22
CA GLN A 279 1.77 4.65 -20.63
C GLN A 279 2.19 6.12 -20.82
N ARG A 280 1.57 7.04 -20.10
CA ARG A 280 1.94 8.47 -20.14
C ARG A 280 3.34 8.70 -19.58
N ILE A 281 3.67 8.09 -18.45
CA ILE A 281 4.99 8.22 -17.81
C ILE A 281 6.11 7.73 -18.75
N ILE A 282 5.93 6.58 -19.37
CA ILE A 282 6.98 6.01 -20.26
C ILE A 282 7.13 6.76 -21.58
N SER A 283 6.14 7.57 -21.97
CA SER A 283 6.12 8.34 -23.25
C SER A 283 6.43 9.81 -23.06
N THR A 284 6.46 10.34 -21.83
CA THR A 284 6.72 11.76 -21.58
C THR A 284 8.21 12.11 -21.68
N GLU A 285 8.53 13.34 -22.11
CA GLU A 285 9.92 13.83 -22.11
C GLU A 285 10.41 14.12 -20.68
N ALA A 286 9.56 14.69 -19.84
CA ALA A 286 9.91 15.06 -18.46
C ALA A 286 9.66 13.92 -17.47
N PHE A 287 10.52 13.82 -16.48
CA PHE A 287 10.29 12.93 -15.34
C PHE A 287 9.18 13.50 -14.44
N PRO A 288 8.34 12.63 -13.85
CA PRO A 288 7.42 13.04 -12.79
C PRO A 288 8.14 13.75 -11.63
N LYS A 289 7.46 14.68 -11.00
CA LYS A 289 8.04 15.56 -9.97
C LYS A 289 7.22 15.53 -8.68
N TRP A 290 7.92 15.71 -7.59
CA TRP A 290 7.28 16.05 -6.32
C TRP A 290 6.76 17.50 -6.37
N LYS A 291 5.57 17.72 -5.82
CA LYS A 291 4.97 19.05 -5.67
C LYS A 291 5.72 19.86 -4.61
N GLU A 292 5.55 21.18 -4.64
CA GLU A 292 6.06 22.05 -3.58
C GLU A 292 5.41 21.69 -2.24
N GLY A 293 6.22 21.65 -1.19
CA GLY A 293 5.79 21.22 0.14
C GLY A 293 5.84 19.73 0.41
N SER A 294 6.10 18.89 -0.60
CA SER A 294 6.34 17.46 -0.37
C SER A 294 7.64 17.25 0.42
N GLU A 295 7.55 16.47 1.49
CA GLU A 295 8.70 16.08 2.32
C GLU A 295 9.77 15.25 1.54
N PHE A 296 9.39 14.62 0.43
CA PHE A 296 10.27 13.77 -0.38
C PHE A 296 11.01 14.52 -1.47
N LYS A 297 10.64 15.77 -1.76
CA LYS A 297 11.22 16.57 -2.83
C LYS A 297 12.73 16.77 -2.64
N ALA A 298 13.16 17.09 -1.42
CA ALA A 298 14.56 17.32 -1.08
C ALA A 298 15.43 16.08 -1.38
N ALA A 299 14.93 14.88 -1.14
CA ALA A 299 15.65 13.64 -1.44
C ALA A 299 15.89 13.45 -2.95
N ARG A 300 14.94 13.87 -3.81
CA ARG A 300 15.09 13.82 -5.27
C ARG A 300 16.12 14.83 -5.79
N GLU A 301 16.16 16.01 -5.16
CA GLU A 301 17.06 17.09 -5.54
C GLU A 301 18.48 16.95 -4.94
N GLY A 302 18.76 15.88 -4.21
CA GLY A 302 20.03 15.66 -3.53
C GLY A 302 20.33 16.67 -2.41
N LYS A 303 19.31 17.36 -1.92
CA LYS A 303 19.41 18.28 -0.79
C LYS A 303 19.18 17.48 0.52
N LYS A 304 20.16 17.56 1.42
CA LYS A 304 20.08 17.00 2.77
C LYS A 304 19.42 17.98 3.72
#